data_a1e8371ac8b6e7d860d5d8436085853c
#
_entry.id   a1e8371ac8b6e7d860d5d8436085853c
#
_cell.length_a   1.000
_cell.length_b   1.000
_cell.length_c   1.000
_cell.angle_alpha   90.00
_cell.angle_beta   90.00
_cell.angle_gamma   90.00
#
_symmetry.space_group_name_H-M   'P 1'
#
loop_
_entity.id
_entity.type
_entity.pdbx_description
1 polymer ?
#
loop_
_entity_poly.entity_id
_entity_poly.type
_entity_poly.pdbx_seq_one_letter_code
_entity_poly.pdbx_strand_id
1 'polypeptide(L)'
;MTTLNTTIVANPLASPQVLNDAAELHGVLRTACGTAELAAGDSTDDDVVLLAPISSKATISQLFVGSDTFGGSCTFNVGVHNYDGTVADEDAFATSVADAAAMTDVRYEAATINTAGQKLWEIAGLSSDPGGLLYVSITFNATGGTVGTLSWNINYAVN
;
A
#
# COMPACT_ATOMS: atom_id res chain seq x y z
N MET A 1 -6.38 27.57 27.07
CA MET A 1 -6.64 26.49 26.08
C MET A 1 -5.63 26.63 24.97
N THR A 2 -4.86 25.59 24.63
CA THR A 2 -3.85 25.62 23.56
C THR A 2 -4.44 24.94 22.33
N THR A 3 -4.40 25.62 21.18
CA THR A 3 -4.81 25.06 19.89
C THR A 3 -3.56 24.61 19.13
N LEU A 4 -3.52 23.35 18.72
CA LEU A 4 -2.48 22.81 17.87
C LEU A 4 -2.97 22.74 16.41
N ASN A 5 -2.21 23.30 15.50
CA ASN A 5 -2.51 23.25 14.05
C ASN A 5 -1.66 22.14 13.39
N THR A 6 -2.32 21.27 12.63
CA THR A 6 -1.61 20.37 11.71
C THR A 6 -1.01 21.16 10.56
N THR A 7 -0.10 20.56 9.80
CA THR A 7 0.52 21.21 8.63
C THR A 7 -0.51 21.72 7.63
N ILE A 8 -1.55 20.92 7.35
CA ILE A 8 -2.63 21.26 6.42
C ILE A 8 -3.38 22.54 6.87
N VAL A 9 -3.52 22.75 8.17
CA VAL A 9 -4.17 23.96 8.73
C VAL A 9 -3.19 25.12 8.81
N ALA A 10 -1.93 24.85 9.11
CA ALA A 10 -0.90 25.90 9.26
C ALA A 10 -0.50 26.54 7.93
N ASN A 11 -0.42 25.77 6.84
CA ASN A 11 0.01 26.23 5.53
C ASN A 11 -0.80 27.44 5.01
N PRO A 12 -2.15 27.41 4.96
CA PRO A 12 -2.93 28.56 4.49
C PRO A 12 -2.89 29.76 5.44
N LEU A 13 -2.48 29.57 6.71
CA LEU A 13 -2.34 30.63 7.71
C LEU A 13 -0.94 31.25 7.71
N ALA A 14 0.01 30.69 6.95
CA ALA A 14 1.37 31.19 6.85
C ALA A 14 1.45 32.52 6.07
N SER A 15 2.51 33.30 6.35
CA SER A 15 2.80 34.51 5.58
C SER A 15 4.28 34.47 5.13
N PRO A 16 4.56 34.35 3.83
CA PRO A 16 3.60 34.18 2.71
C PRO A 16 2.82 32.87 2.81
N GLN A 17 1.62 32.84 2.24
CA GLN A 17 0.77 31.64 2.24
C GLN A 17 1.43 30.49 1.50
N VAL A 18 1.35 29.29 2.08
CA VAL A 18 1.83 28.04 1.49
C VAL A 18 0.63 27.23 1.02
N LEU A 19 0.71 26.69 -0.20
CA LEU A 19 -0.33 25.80 -0.73
C LEU A 19 -0.10 24.37 -0.20
N ASN A 20 -1.19 23.71 0.18
CA ASN A 20 -1.15 22.28 0.51
C ASN A 20 -0.97 21.44 -0.76
N ASP A 21 -0.42 20.23 -0.58
CA ASP A 21 -0.36 19.25 -1.65
C ASP A 21 -1.80 18.84 -2.05
N ALA A 22 -2.09 18.82 -3.35
CA ALA A 22 -3.40 18.48 -3.88
C ALA A 22 -3.78 17.02 -3.61
N ALA A 23 -2.82 16.11 -3.39
CA ALA A 23 -3.10 14.73 -3.02
C ALA A 23 -3.50 14.58 -1.55
N GLU A 24 -3.06 15.51 -0.68
CA GLU A 24 -3.44 15.53 0.74
C GLU A 24 -4.76 16.27 0.96
N LEU A 25 -5.01 17.32 0.19
CA LEU A 25 -6.19 18.16 0.29
C LEU A 25 -6.72 18.45 -1.11
N HIS A 26 -7.99 18.11 -1.38
CA HIS A 26 -8.66 18.31 -2.69
C HIS A 26 -8.18 17.39 -3.83
N GLY A 27 -7.40 16.34 -3.57
CA GLY A 27 -6.99 15.36 -4.59
C GLY A 27 -8.18 14.59 -5.18
N VAL A 28 -8.05 14.20 -6.47
CA VAL A 28 -9.03 13.31 -7.10
C VAL A 28 -8.74 11.86 -6.71
N LEU A 29 -9.68 11.25 -6.02
CA LEU A 29 -9.58 9.86 -5.63
C LEU A 29 -9.70 8.95 -6.87
N ARG A 30 -8.79 8.00 -6.98
CA ARG A 30 -8.76 6.94 -7.99
C ARG A 30 -8.78 5.59 -7.28
N THR A 31 -9.27 4.56 -7.97
CA THR A 31 -9.33 3.20 -7.44
C THR A 31 -8.70 2.23 -8.42
N ALA A 32 -7.89 1.31 -7.89
CA ALA A 32 -7.46 0.10 -8.57
C ALA A 32 -7.94 -1.09 -7.74
N CYS A 33 -8.64 -2.04 -8.35
CA CYS A 33 -9.15 -3.22 -7.66
C CYS A 33 -9.09 -4.45 -8.55
N GLY A 34 -9.06 -5.62 -7.94
CA GLY A 34 -9.05 -6.87 -8.67
C GLY A 34 -9.10 -8.08 -7.76
N THR A 35 -9.11 -9.23 -8.42
CA THR A 35 -8.99 -10.56 -7.80
C THR A 35 -7.98 -11.39 -8.57
N ALA A 36 -7.30 -12.30 -7.88
CA ALA A 36 -6.43 -13.30 -8.47
C ALA A 36 -6.73 -14.67 -7.86
N GLU A 37 -6.90 -15.67 -8.72
CA GLU A 37 -6.93 -17.07 -8.31
C GLU A 37 -5.50 -17.60 -8.30
N LEU A 38 -5.05 -18.06 -7.15
CA LEU A 38 -3.72 -18.63 -6.94
C LEU A 38 -3.82 -20.15 -6.92
N ALA A 39 -2.97 -20.83 -7.69
CA ALA A 39 -2.85 -22.27 -7.62
C ALA A 39 -2.12 -22.69 -6.31
N ALA A 40 -2.20 -23.96 -5.97
CA ALA A 40 -1.62 -24.50 -4.72
C ALA A 40 -0.10 -24.27 -4.58
N GLY A 41 0.61 -23.97 -5.66
CA GLY A 41 2.05 -23.67 -5.64
C GLY A 41 2.40 -22.19 -5.68
N ASP A 42 1.40 -21.28 -5.79
CA ASP A 42 1.62 -19.85 -5.98
C ASP A 42 1.60 -19.05 -4.66
N SER A 43 1.50 -19.75 -3.53
CA SER A 43 1.48 -19.18 -2.18
C SER A 43 2.57 -19.81 -1.31
N THR A 44 3.76 -19.98 -1.87
CA THR A 44 4.94 -20.44 -1.14
C THR A 44 5.71 -19.25 -0.55
N ASP A 45 6.56 -19.54 0.42
CA ASP A 45 7.43 -18.55 1.04
C ASP A 45 8.25 -17.80 -0.03
N ASP A 46 8.33 -16.49 0.06
CA ASP A 46 8.94 -15.56 -0.91
C ASP A 46 8.19 -15.41 -2.28
N ASP A 47 7.06 -16.07 -2.51
CA ASP A 47 6.26 -15.81 -3.71
C ASP A 47 5.64 -14.42 -3.70
N VAL A 48 5.62 -13.77 -4.85
CA VAL A 48 5.15 -12.38 -5.01
C VAL A 48 3.95 -12.30 -5.94
N VAL A 49 2.91 -11.59 -5.49
CA VAL A 49 1.77 -11.21 -6.33
C VAL A 49 1.76 -9.70 -6.53
N LEU A 50 1.97 -9.25 -7.77
CA LEU A 50 1.89 -7.84 -8.14
C LEU A 50 0.43 -7.45 -8.35
N LEU A 51 -0.13 -6.59 -7.46
CA LEU A 51 -1.55 -6.26 -7.43
C LEU A 51 -1.94 -5.21 -8.47
N ALA A 52 -1.23 -4.08 -8.47
CA ALA A 52 -1.54 -2.96 -9.37
C ALA A 52 -0.31 -2.06 -9.61
N PRO A 53 -0.09 -1.62 -10.86
CA PRO A 53 0.86 -0.55 -11.16
C PRO A 53 0.26 0.80 -10.79
N ILE A 54 0.89 1.51 -9.87
CA ILE A 54 0.46 2.82 -9.36
C ILE A 54 1.59 3.83 -9.59
N SER A 55 1.24 5.08 -9.89
CA SER A 55 2.24 6.14 -10.04
C SER A 55 3.11 6.26 -8.77
N SER A 56 4.42 6.39 -8.95
CA SER A 56 5.36 6.63 -7.83
C SER A 56 4.97 7.84 -6.98
N LYS A 57 4.33 8.84 -7.59
CA LYS A 57 3.85 10.08 -6.93
C LYS A 57 2.48 9.94 -6.27
N ALA A 58 1.84 8.78 -6.37
CA ALA A 58 0.53 8.58 -5.74
C ALA A 58 0.63 8.57 -4.21
N THR A 59 -0.38 9.12 -3.57
CA THR A 59 -0.62 8.97 -2.14
C THR A 59 -1.72 7.92 -1.94
N ILE A 60 -1.39 6.80 -1.31
CA ILE A 60 -2.36 5.73 -1.01
C ILE A 60 -3.12 6.13 0.24
N SER A 61 -4.45 6.25 0.11
CA SER A 61 -5.33 6.60 1.23
C SER A 61 -5.93 5.38 1.94
N GLN A 62 -6.22 4.32 1.19
CA GLN A 62 -6.76 3.06 1.70
C GLN A 62 -6.23 1.91 0.86
N LEU A 63 -5.98 0.79 1.51
CA LEU A 63 -5.50 -0.45 0.87
C LEU A 63 -6.20 -1.64 1.53
N PHE A 64 -7.26 -2.10 0.91
CA PHE A 64 -7.98 -3.28 1.37
C PHE A 64 -7.43 -4.53 0.70
N VAL A 65 -7.19 -5.54 1.51
CA VAL A 65 -6.80 -6.88 1.08
C VAL A 65 -7.66 -7.91 1.82
N GLY A 66 -8.03 -8.95 1.14
CA GLY A 66 -8.73 -10.10 1.70
C GLY A 66 -8.47 -11.34 0.86
N SER A 67 -8.53 -12.50 1.48
CA SER A 67 -8.28 -13.76 0.80
C SER A 67 -9.09 -14.92 1.36
N ASP A 68 -9.27 -15.96 0.55
CA ASP A 68 -9.58 -17.30 1.06
C ASP A 68 -8.39 -17.87 1.83
N THR A 69 -8.58 -19.04 2.44
CA THR A 69 -7.46 -19.74 3.05
C THR A 69 -6.56 -20.36 1.99
N PHE A 70 -5.27 -20.09 2.09
CA PHE A 70 -4.23 -20.77 1.30
C PHE A 70 -3.69 -22.03 2.00
N GLY A 71 -4.23 -22.36 3.20
CA GLY A 71 -3.84 -23.51 4.00
C GLY A 71 -2.64 -23.27 4.90
N GLY A 72 -2.42 -24.17 5.83
CA GLY A 72 -1.34 -24.02 6.82
C GLY A 72 -1.59 -22.85 7.77
N SER A 73 -0.53 -22.15 8.11
CA SER A 73 -0.55 -20.85 8.82
C SER A 73 0.00 -19.79 7.88
N CYS A 74 -0.56 -19.72 6.68
CA CYS A 74 -0.10 -18.80 5.64
C CYS A 74 -0.28 -17.35 6.09
N THR A 75 0.75 -16.56 5.89
CA THR A 75 0.74 -15.12 6.09
C THR A 75 1.46 -14.44 4.93
N PHE A 76 1.17 -13.18 4.73
CA PHE A 76 1.83 -12.39 3.68
C PHE A 76 2.09 -10.96 4.15
N ASN A 77 3.11 -10.35 3.59
CA ASN A 77 3.40 -8.93 3.70
C ASN A 77 2.73 -8.16 2.57
N VAL A 78 2.44 -6.91 2.80
CA VAL A 78 1.89 -5.99 1.78
C VAL A 78 2.84 -4.81 1.63
N GLY A 79 3.38 -4.66 0.44
CA GLY A 79 4.44 -3.69 0.20
C GLY A 79 4.52 -3.17 -1.22
N VAL A 80 5.73 -2.81 -1.62
CA VAL A 80 6.03 -2.14 -2.89
C VAL A 80 7.16 -2.83 -3.62
N HIS A 81 6.95 -3.08 -4.92
CA HIS A 81 7.97 -3.52 -5.86
C HIS A 81 8.25 -2.45 -6.92
N ASN A 82 9.48 -2.41 -7.39
CA ASN A 82 9.87 -1.60 -8.53
C ASN A 82 9.16 -2.09 -9.81
N TYR A 83 9.11 -1.23 -10.83
CA TYR A 83 8.45 -1.59 -12.10
C TYR A 83 9.14 -2.75 -12.84
N ASP A 84 10.41 -3.02 -12.57
CA ASP A 84 11.15 -4.17 -13.08
C ASP A 84 10.89 -5.47 -12.31
N GLY A 85 10.03 -5.43 -11.28
CA GLY A 85 9.67 -6.57 -10.43
C GLY A 85 10.63 -6.83 -9.26
N THR A 86 11.68 -6.05 -9.10
CA THR A 86 12.56 -6.15 -7.92
C THR A 86 11.89 -5.58 -6.67
N VAL A 87 12.21 -6.12 -5.51
CA VAL A 87 11.73 -5.60 -4.22
C VAL A 87 12.22 -4.17 -4.01
N ALA A 88 11.30 -3.27 -3.63
CA ALA A 88 11.62 -1.97 -3.08
C ALA A 88 11.49 -2.01 -1.54
N ASP A 89 10.31 -2.40 -1.06
CA ASP A 89 9.99 -2.62 0.36
C ASP A 89 8.80 -3.58 0.45
N GLU A 90 9.03 -4.81 0.87
CA GLU A 90 8.01 -5.87 0.82
C GLU A 90 6.91 -5.75 1.89
N ASP A 91 7.18 -5.01 2.97
CA ASP A 91 6.27 -4.82 4.11
C ASP A 91 5.94 -3.33 4.38
N ALA A 92 6.10 -2.50 3.35
CA ALA A 92 5.89 -1.05 3.41
C ALA A 92 4.51 -0.62 3.97
N PHE A 93 3.50 -1.45 3.84
CA PHE A 93 2.14 -1.19 4.33
C PHE A 93 1.76 -2.07 5.52
N ALA A 94 1.99 -3.38 5.43
CA ALA A 94 1.58 -4.32 6.45
C ALA A 94 2.48 -5.56 6.49
N THR A 95 2.66 -6.09 7.69
CA THR A 95 3.49 -7.25 7.98
C THR A 95 2.64 -8.42 8.48
N SER A 96 2.90 -9.62 7.98
CA SER A 96 2.29 -10.87 8.48
C SER A 96 0.76 -10.85 8.54
N VAL A 97 0.13 -10.31 7.50
CA VAL A 97 -1.32 -10.38 7.34
C VAL A 97 -1.73 -11.85 7.23
N ALA A 98 -2.67 -12.28 8.06
CA ALA A 98 -3.17 -13.66 8.01
C ALA A 98 -4.03 -13.89 6.75
N ASP A 99 -3.94 -15.08 6.16
CA ASP A 99 -4.86 -15.53 5.14
C ASP A 99 -6.28 -15.79 5.71
N ALA A 100 -7.22 -16.13 4.85
CA ALA A 100 -8.64 -16.34 5.21
C ALA A 100 -9.29 -15.12 5.90
N ALA A 101 -8.79 -13.93 5.61
CA ALA A 101 -9.29 -12.68 6.16
C ALA A 101 -10.32 -12.03 5.23
N ALA A 102 -11.39 -11.50 5.82
CA ALA A 102 -12.27 -10.57 5.11
C ALA A 102 -11.47 -9.35 4.63
N MET A 103 -12.00 -8.65 3.60
CA MET A 103 -11.41 -7.40 3.11
C MET A 103 -11.16 -6.43 4.26
N THR A 104 -9.90 -6.24 4.62
CA THR A 104 -9.45 -5.38 5.73
C THR A 104 -8.54 -4.29 5.19
N ASP A 105 -8.66 -3.08 5.72
CA ASP A 105 -7.73 -1.99 5.40
C ASP A 105 -6.39 -2.25 6.08
N VAL A 106 -5.38 -2.51 5.27
CA VAL A 106 -4.00 -2.81 5.70
C VAL A 106 -3.05 -1.63 5.43
N ARG A 107 -3.59 -0.45 5.08
CA ARG A 107 -2.76 0.72 4.75
C ARG A 107 -1.98 1.25 5.94
N TYR A 108 -2.54 1.19 7.13
CA TYR A 108 -1.95 1.77 8.32
C TYR A 108 -1.90 0.77 9.47
N GLU A 109 -0.76 0.14 9.63
CA GLU A 109 -0.40 -0.52 10.88
C GLU A 109 0.19 0.48 11.87
N ALA A 110 0.35 0.10 13.14
CA ALA A 110 0.93 0.96 14.17
C ALA A 110 2.35 1.46 13.79
N ALA A 111 3.13 0.64 13.07
CA ALA A 111 4.48 1.00 12.61
C ALA A 111 4.48 1.99 11.45
N THR A 112 3.40 2.03 10.65
CA THR A 112 3.30 2.83 9.42
C THR A 112 2.36 4.03 9.52
N ILE A 113 1.76 4.26 10.68
CA ILE A 113 0.76 5.34 10.88
C ILE A 113 1.30 6.75 10.57
N ASN A 114 2.61 6.95 10.66
CA ASN A 114 3.28 8.22 10.36
C ASN A 114 3.53 8.46 8.87
N THR A 115 3.18 7.49 8.00
CA THR A 115 3.35 7.59 6.54
C THR A 115 2.12 8.20 5.84
N ALA A 116 1.15 8.71 6.60
CA ALA A 116 -0.02 9.39 6.04
C ALA A 116 0.42 10.61 5.22
N GLY A 117 -0.11 10.73 3.98
CA GLY A 117 0.25 11.81 3.06
C GLY A 117 1.54 11.59 2.25
N GLN A 118 2.37 10.61 2.60
CA GLN A 118 3.58 10.31 1.84
C GLN A 118 3.26 9.73 0.46
N LYS A 119 4.15 9.99 -0.49
CA LYS A 119 4.10 9.41 -1.84
C LYS A 119 4.51 7.94 -1.79
N LEU A 120 4.06 7.16 -2.77
CA LEU A 120 4.36 5.74 -2.85
C LEU A 120 5.88 5.45 -2.85
N TRP A 121 6.67 6.26 -3.55
CA TRP A 121 8.13 6.12 -3.55
C TRP A 121 8.78 6.41 -2.19
N GLU A 122 8.22 7.34 -1.39
CA GLU A 122 8.70 7.65 -0.04
C GLU A 122 8.38 6.51 0.93
N ILE A 123 7.17 5.94 0.82
CA ILE A 123 6.74 4.77 1.59
C ILE A 123 7.63 3.56 1.29
N ALA A 124 8.01 3.38 0.02
CA ALA A 124 8.96 2.35 -0.41
C ALA A 124 10.42 2.61 0.01
N GLY A 125 10.69 3.63 0.83
CA GLY A 125 12.03 3.94 1.33
C GLY A 125 13.04 4.39 0.28
N LEU A 126 12.58 4.78 -0.92
CA LEU A 126 13.47 5.23 -1.98
C LEU A 126 14.03 6.62 -1.67
N SER A 127 15.30 6.86 -1.99
CA SER A 127 15.98 8.14 -1.74
C SER A 127 15.53 9.28 -2.66
N SER A 128 14.89 8.96 -3.78
CA SER A 128 14.34 9.90 -4.76
C SER A 128 13.22 9.25 -5.55
N ASP A 129 12.32 10.07 -6.11
CA ASP A 129 11.28 9.58 -7.00
C ASP A 129 11.89 8.93 -8.25
N PRO A 130 11.65 7.62 -8.48
CA PRO A 130 12.16 6.93 -9.68
C PRO A 130 11.45 7.39 -10.96
N GLY A 131 10.31 8.10 -10.81
CA GLY A 131 9.41 8.40 -11.90
C GLY A 131 8.63 7.17 -12.41
N GLY A 132 7.50 7.38 -13.05
CA GLY A 132 6.72 6.28 -13.63
C GLY A 132 5.87 5.53 -12.62
N LEU A 133 5.92 4.21 -12.65
CA LEU A 133 5.05 3.32 -11.89
C LEU A 133 5.86 2.48 -10.89
N LEU A 134 5.22 2.15 -9.78
CA LEU A 134 5.63 1.13 -8.83
C LEU A 134 4.47 0.14 -8.67
N TYR A 135 4.75 -1.10 -8.30
CA TYR A 135 3.71 -2.07 -8.00
C TYR A 135 3.38 -2.07 -6.51
N VAL A 136 2.11 -1.96 -6.16
CA VAL A 136 1.63 -2.47 -4.87
C VAL A 136 1.58 -4.00 -4.99
N SER A 137 2.08 -4.69 -3.99
CA SER A 137 2.35 -6.13 -4.06
C SER A 137 2.06 -6.83 -2.74
N ILE A 138 1.96 -8.14 -2.84
CA ILE A 138 1.94 -9.06 -1.70
C ILE A 138 3.15 -9.98 -1.84
N THR A 139 3.85 -10.23 -0.74
CA THR A 139 4.91 -11.23 -0.63
C THR A 139 4.51 -12.23 0.44
N PHE A 140 4.41 -13.51 0.08
CA PHE A 140 4.13 -14.56 1.05
C PHE A 140 5.33 -14.79 1.95
N ASN A 141 5.12 -14.86 3.25
CA ASN A 141 6.16 -15.12 4.27
C ASN A 141 5.92 -16.40 5.06
N ALA A 142 4.99 -17.22 4.61
CA ALA A 142 4.79 -18.58 5.05
C ALA A 142 4.00 -19.35 3.98
N THR A 143 4.43 -20.60 3.73
CA THR A 143 3.83 -21.44 2.69
C THR A 143 2.38 -21.81 3.00
N GLY A 144 1.48 -21.50 2.07
CA GLY A 144 0.12 -22.01 2.02
C GLY A 144 0.09 -23.47 1.51
N GLY A 145 -0.36 -23.68 0.32
CA GLY A 145 -0.35 -24.98 -0.36
C GLY A 145 -1.72 -25.42 -0.86
N THR A 146 -2.73 -24.56 -0.73
CA THR A 146 -4.06 -24.78 -1.33
C THR A 146 -4.39 -23.68 -2.33
N VAL A 147 -5.28 -23.99 -3.27
CA VAL A 147 -5.87 -23.01 -4.17
C VAL A 147 -6.69 -22.01 -3.37
N GLY A 148 -6.61 -20.73 -3.71
CA GLY A 148 -7.42 -19.70 -3.07
C GLY A 148 -7.50 -18.42 -3.87
N THR A 149 -8.47 -17.58 -3.53
CA THR A 149 -8.71 -16.28 -4.15
C THR A 149 -8.12 -15.17 -3.28
N LEU A 150 -7.34 -14.30 -3.90
CA LEU A 150 -6.87 -13.05 -3.33
C LEU A 150 -7.66 -11.89 -3.95
N SER A 151 -8.13 -10.96 -3.13
CA SER A 151 -8.86 -9.77 -3.59
C SER A 151 -8.27 -8.50 -3.00
N TRP A 152 -8.28 -7.40 -3.77
CA TRP A 152 -7.76 -6.12 -3.30
C TRP A 152 -8.57 -4.93 -3.82
N ASN A 153 -8.47 -3.83 -3.09
CA ASN A 153 -9.00 -2.52 -3.48
C ASN A 153 -8.08 -1.42 -2.94
N ILE A 154 -7.50 -0.64 -3.83
CA ILE A 154 -6.51 0.40 -3.54
C ILE A 154 -7.12 1.75 -3.91
N ASN A 155 -7.30 2.63 -2.93
CA ASN A 155 -7.75 4.00 -3.14
C ASN A 155 -6.56 4.95 -3.01
N TYR A 156 -6.36 5.79 -4.02
CA TYR A 156 -5.19 6.68 -4.11
C TYR A 156 -5.50 7.99 -4.81
N ALA A 157 -4.70 9.00 -4.53
CA ALA A 157 -4.71 10.28 -5.25
C ALA A 157 -3.37 10.49 -5.95
N VAL A 158 -3.38 11.18 -7.09
CA VAL A 158 -2.16 11.56 -7.85
C VAL A 158 -2.22 13.05 -8.14
N ASN A 159 -1.10 13.73 -7.96
CA ASN A 159 -0.90 15.16 -8.32
C ASN A 159 -0.67 15.32 -9.80
#